data_0773cab5795c6d377cba8fc8ebba1196
#
_entry.id   0773cab5795c6d377cba8fc8ebba1196
#
_cell.length_a   1.000
_cell.length_b   1.000
_cell.length_c   1.000
_cell.angle_alpha   90.00
_cell.angle_beta   90.00
_cell.angle_gamma   90.00
#
_symmetry.space_group_name_H-M   'P 1'
#
loop_
_entity.id
_entity.type
_entity.pdbx_description
1 polymer ?
#
loop_
_entity_poly.entity_id
_entity_poly.type
_entity_poly.pdbx_seq_one_letter_code
_entity_poly.pdbx_strand_id
1 'polypeptide(L)'
;LIQNQERPYFDKSVPASVPNEAGIKVYSIEKPTEPREIGYLKLRGKGVHRMWFTDGKYAHVGAMLPGIEERAYLIADLSNPTNPKEAGRWWIPGTKEGEETPPDWTPFAGEHFHVHGAIPHGDRSYVALVDAGMVILDISDISKPKTISHIDWSPPFGGYAHTTLPLPGRKLVVAVDESVKYDCNEGEK
;
A
#
# COMPACT_ATOMS: atom_id res chain seq x y z
N LEU A 1 -7.46 -9.99 -10.53
CA LEU A 1 -6.60 -10.04 -9.34
C LEU A 1 -7.44 -10.02 -8.08
N ILE A 2 -7.00 -10.74 -7.07
CA ILE A 2 -7.57 -10.72 -5.73
C ILE A 2 -6.43 -10.53 -4.75
N GLN A 3 -6.56 -9.55 -3.88
CA GLN A 3 -5.64 -9.34 -2.76
C GLN A 3 -6.18 -10.06 -1.52
N ASN A 4 -5.30 -10.73 -0.78
CA ASN A 4 -5.65 -11.39 0.46
C ASN A 4 -4.87 -10.80 1.62
N GLN A 5 -5.59 -10.43 2.67
CA GLN A 5 -5.02 -10.13 3.98
C GLN A 5 -5.07 -11.37 4.87
N GLU A 6 -4.23 -11.37 5.90
CA GLU A 6 -4.26 -12.43 6.88
C GLU A 6 -5.60 -12.44 7.62
N ARG A 7 -6.28 -13.58 7.63
CA ARG A 7 -7.60 -13.71 8.23
C ARG A 7 -7.64 -13.35 9.72
N PRO A 8 -6.67 -13.75 10.57
CA PRO A 8 -6.64 -13.36 11.99
C PRO A 8 -6.52 -11.85 12.23
N TYR A 9 -6.20 -11.06 11.22
CA TYR A 9 -6.20 -9.60 11.33
C TYR A 9 -7.62 -9.05 11.57
N PHE A 10 -8.61 -9.63 10.90
CA PHE A 10 -10.01 -9.22 11.01
C PHE A 10 -10.82 -10.09 11.97
N ASP A 11 -10.44 -11.34 12.13
CA ASP A 11 -11.16 -12.31 12.96
C ASP A 11 -10.20 -12.98 13.94
N LYS A 12 -10.15 -12.41 15.14
CA LYS A 12 -9.30 -12.90 16.23
C LYS A 12 -9.70 -14.28 16.75
N SER A 13 -10.88 -14.81 16.36
CA SER A 13 -11.29 -16.17 16.69
C SER A 13 -10.57 -17.23 15.85
N VAL A 14 -9.94 -16.81 14.73
CA VAL A 14 -9.18 -17.74 13.89
C VAL A 14 -7.82 -18.02 14.54
N PRO A 15 -7.50 -19.28 14.87
CA PRO A 15 -6.22 -19.63 15.47
C PRO A 15 -5.03 -19.23 14.56
N ALA A 16 -3.93 -18.82 15.19
CA ALA A 16 -2.69 -18.50 14.46
C ALA A 16 -2.10 -19.71 13.69
N SER A 17 -2.55 -20.93 14.01
CA SER A 17 -2.19 -22.16 13.31
C SER A 17 -2.86 -22.31 11.93
N VAL A 18 -3.89 -21.50 11.62
CA VAL A 18 -4.52 -21.52 10.30
C VAL A 18 -3.51 -20.99 9.28
N PRO A 19 -3.26 -21.72 8.17
CA PRO A 19 -2.30 -21.27 7.17
C PRO A 19 -2.61 -19.87 6.66
N ASN A 20 -1.60 -18.99 6.69
CA ASN A 20 -1.70 -17.65 6.12
C ASN A 20 -1.57 -17.75 4.59
N GLU A 21 -2.60 -17.31 3.90
CA GLU A 21 -2.64 -17.20 2.44
C GLU A 21 -2.60 -15.74 1.98
N ALA A 22 -1.99 -14.86 2.75
CA ALA A 22 -1.85 -13.46 2.38
C ALA A 22 -1.02 -13.30 1.11
N GLY A 23 -1.45 -12.41 0.23
CA GLY A 23 -0.75 -12.16 -1.04
C GLY A 23 -1.67 -11.73 -2.17
N ILE A 24 -1.20 -11.92 -3.39
CA ILE A 24 -1.91 -11.56 -4.61
C ILE A 24 -2.21 -12.84 -5.39
N LYS A 25 -3.49 -13.16 -5.55
CA LYS A 25 -3.95 -14.28 -6.38
C LYS A 25 -4.40 -13.78 -7.75
N VAL A 26 -4.04 -14.51 -8.78
CA VAL A 26 -4.41 -14.22 -10.17
C VAL A 26 -5.39 -15.29 -10.64
N TYR A 27 -6.51 -14.83 -11.19
CA TYR A 27 -7.56 -15.73 -11.70
C TYR A 27 -7.76 -15.52 -13.20
N SER A 28 -7.87 -16.64 -13.94
CA SER A 28 -8.42 -16.62 -15.28
C SER A 28 -9.95 -16.45 -15.20
N ILE A 29 -10.46 -15.54 -16.02
CA ILE A 29 -11.88 -15.31 -16.21
C ILE A 29 -12.32 -15.58 -17.65
N GLU A 30 -11.58 -16.45 -18.37
CA GLU A 30 -11.99 -16.92 -19.71
C GLU A 30 -13.40 -17.49 -19.71
N LYS A 31 -13.76 -18.16 -18.60
CA LYS A 31 -15.14 -18.51 -18.26
C LYS A 31 -15.57 -17.71 -17.03
N PRO A 32 -16.27 -16.58 -17.19
CA PRO A 32 -16.59 -15.70 -16.06
C PRO A 32 -17.44 -16.36 -14.96
N THR A 33 -18.18 -17.39 -15.29
CA THR A 33 -18.98 -18.19 -14.32
C THR A 33 -18.16 -19.21 -13.55
N GLU A 34 -16.91 -19.47 -13.96
CA GLU A 34 -16.00 -20.46 -13.38
C GLU A 34 -14.58 -19.87 -13.27
N PRO A 35 -14.35 -18.84 -12.42
CA PRO A 35 -13.02 -18.26 -12.25
C PRO A 35 -12.05 -19.32 -11.71
N ARG A 36 -10.86 -19.40 -12.30
CA ARG A 36 -9.85 -20.39 -11.91
C ARG A 36 -8.56 -19.68 -11.51
N GLU A 37 -8.04 -19.98 -10.32
CA GLU A 37 -6.72 -19.52 -9.89
C GLU A 37 -5.64 -20.06 -10.84
N ILE A 38 -4.77 -19.16 -11.33
CA ILE A 38 -3.70 -19.49 -12.27
C ILE A 38 -2.33 -19.06 -11.76
N GLY A 39 -2.27 -18.18 -10.75
CA GLY A 39 -1.01 -17.72 -10.19
C GLY A 39 -1.19 -17.14 -8.80
N TYR A 40 -0.13 -17.19 -8.00
CA TYR A 40 -0.13 -16.71 -6.64
C TYR A 40 1.23 -16.14 -6.24
N LEU A 41 1.26 -14.86 -5.90
CA LEU A 41 2.37 -14.23 -5.19
C LEU A 41 2.07 -14.26 -3.70
N LYS A 42 2.61 -15.26 -3.00
CA LYS A 42 2.47 -15.37 -1.55
C LYS A 42 3.34 -14.34 -0.86
N LEU A 43 2.74 -13.57 0.04
CA LEU A 43 3.43 -12.62 0.92
C LEU A 43 3.37 -13.10 2.36
N ARG A 44 4.34 -12.67 3.15
CA ARG A 44 4.37 -12.95 4.60
C ARG A 44 3.68 -11.84 5.37
N GLY A 45 3.44 -12.09 6.66
CA GLY A 45 2.82 -11.12 7.55
C GLY A 45 1.32 -10.97 7.30
N LYS A 46 0.78 -9.78 7.57
CA LYS A 46 -0.66 -9.47 7.46
C LYS A 46 -1.16 -9.30 6.02
N GLY A 47 -0.28 -9.47 5.02
CA GLY A 47 -0.63 -9.48 3.60
C GLY A 47 -0.72 -8.09 2.96
N VAL A 48 -1.66 -7.96 2.01
CA VAL A 48 -1.83 -6.78 1.17
C VAL A 48 -3.10 -6.03 1.53
N HIS A 49 -3.08 -4.70 1.38
CA HIS A 49 -4.23 -3.85 1.72
C HIS A 49 -4.88 -3.23 0.49
N ARG A 50 -4.32 -2.20 -0.10
CA ARG A 50 -4.83 -1.57 -1.31
C ARG A 50 -3.97 -1.93 -2.51
N MET A 51 -4.61 -2.20 -3.63
CA MET A 51 -3.93 -2.56 -4.86
C MET A 51 -4.44 -1.71 -6.03
N TRP A 52 -3.50 -1.24 -6.86
CA TRP A 52 -3.78 -0.54 -8.10
C TRP A 52 -3.09 -1.26 -9.26
N PHE A 53 -3.84 -1.55 -10.32
CA PHE A 53 -3.37 -2.27 -11.49
C PHE A 53 -4.01 -1.71 -12.75
N THR A 54 -3.27 -1.00 -13.57
CA THR A 54 -3.81 -0.25 -14.72
C THR A 54 -3.04 -0.46 -16.01
N ASP A 55 -1.75 -0.80 -15.95
CA ASP A 55 -0.88 -0.95 -17.12
C ASP A 55 -0.86 -2.37 -17.71
N GLY A 56 -1.58 -3.30 -17.11
CA GLY A 56 -1.60 -4.70 -17.52
C GLY A 56 -0.34 -5.49 -17.16
N LYS A 57 0.64 -4.86 -16.48
CA LYS A 57 1.92 -5.47 -16.15
C LYS A 57 2.26 -5.42 -14.66
N TYR A 58 2.15 -4.26 -14.03
CA TYR A 58 2.55 -4.07 -12.64
C TYR A 58 1.35 -3.80 -11.73
N ALA A 59 1.29 -4.50 -10.60
CA ALA A 59 0.39 -4.17 -9.51
C ALA A 59 1.13 -3.38 -8.43
N HIS A 60 0.56 -2.26 -8.02
CA HIS A 60 1.08 -1.34 -7.00
C HIS A 60 0.29 -1.52 -5.72
N VAL A 61 0.95 -1.90 -4.63
CA VAL A 61 0.29 -2.49 -3.47
C VAL A 61 0.85 -1.96 -2.16
N GLY A 62 -0.01 -1.64 -1.20
CA GLY A 62 0.38 -1.51 0.19
C GLY A 62 0.46 -2.91 0.82
N ALA A 63 1.62 -3.33 1.31
CA ALA A 63 1.84 -4.69 1.79
C ALA A 63 2.71 -4.76 3.04
N MET A 64 2.42 -5.73 3.91
CA MET A 64 3.33 -6.11 4.99
C MET A 64 4.46 -6.95 4.42
N LEU A 65 5.69 -6.51 4.62
CA LEU A 65 6.89 -7.15 4.11
C LEU A 65 7.83 -7.55 5.25
N PRO A 66 8.57 -8.67 5.12
CA PRO A 66 9.53 -9.07 6.14
C PRO A 66 10.60 -8.00 6.41
N GLY A 67 10.93 -7.77 7.69
CA GLY A 67 11.92 -6.80 8.10
C GLY A 67 11.49 -5.34 7.98
N ILE A 68 10.18 -5.10 7.77
CA ILE A 68 9.58 -3.77 7.78
C ILE A 68 8.42 -3.81 8.77
N GLU A 69 8.42 -2.88 9.73
CA GLU A 69 7.47 -2.88 10.85
C GLU A 69 6.04 -2.61 10.41
N GLU A 70 5.87 -1.75 9.38
CA GLU A 70 4.58 -1.31 8.89
C GLU A 70 4.39 -1.65 7.40
N ARG A 71 3.20 -1.40 6.85
CA ARG A 71 2.95 -1.63 5.42
C ARG A 71 3.88 -0.79 4.56
N ALA A 72 4.57 -1.45 3.65
CA ALA A 72 5.44 -0.87 2.65
C ALA A 72 4.74 -0.80 1.29
N TYR A 73 5.34 -0.11 0.36
CA TYR A 73 4.95 -0.12 -1.05
C TYR A 73 5.64 -1.27 -1.76
N LEU A 74 4.86 -2.14 -2.38
CA LEU A 74 5.28 -3.27 -3.18
C LEU A 74 4.85 -3.07 -4.64
N ILE A 75 5.75 -3.33 -5.58
CA ILE A 75 5.44 -3.46 -7.00
C ILE A 75 5.56 -4.93 -7.37
N ALA A 76 4.46 -5.52 -7.82
CA ALA A 76 4.41 -6.91 -8.26
C ALA A 76 4.36 -6.98 -9.79
N ASP A 77 5.27 -7.74 -10.39
CA ASP A 77 5.30 -8.03 -11.83
C ASP A 77 4.32 -9.17 -12.14
N LEU A 78 3.34 -8.89 -12.96
CA LEU A 78 2.30 -9.80 -13.44
C LEU A 78 2.43 -10.08 -14.94
N SER A 79 3.57 -9.76 -15.57
CA SER A 79 3.82 -10.05 -17.00
C SER A 79 3.65 -11.54 -17.31
N ASN A 80 4.01 -12.40 -16.36
CA ASN A 80 3.63 -13.81 -16.36
C ASN A 80 2.59 -14.05 -15.27
N PRO A 81 1.30 -14.07 -15.59
CA PRO A 81 0.23 -14.17 -14.60
C PRO A 81 0.21 -15.52 -13.85
N THR A 82 0.87 -16.56 -14.38
CA THR A 82 0.99 -17.85 -13.71
C THR A 82 2.17 -17.92 -12.74
N ASN A 83 3.08 -16.93 -12.80
CA ASN A 83 4.24 -16.82 -11.92
C ASN A 83 4.48 -15.36 -11.54
N PRO A 84 3.54 -14.73 -10.81
CA PRO A 84 3.69 -13.37 -10.35
C PRO A 84 4.85 -13.28 -9.35
N LYS A 85 5.59 -12.16 -9.36
CA LYS A 85 6.76 -11.97 -8.48
C LYS A 85 6.94 -10.51 -8.09
N GLU A 86 7.68 -10.27 -7.03
CA GLU A 86 8.09 -8.93 -6.66
C GLU A 86 9.03 -8.35 -7.72
N ALA A 87 8.76 -7.10 -8.13
CA ALA A 87 9.59 -6.32 -9.04
C ALA A 87 10.36 -5.21 -8.32
N GLY A 88 9.79 -4.65 -7.25
CA GLY A 88 10.43 -3.61 -6.46
C GLY A 88 9.63 -3.28 -5.21
N ARG A 89 10.26 -2.53 -4.30
CA ARG A 89 9.65 -2.07 -3.05
C ARG A 89 10.20 -0.72 -2.61
N TRP A 90 9.41 -0.04 -1.82
CA TRP A 90 9.80 1.14 -1.07
C TRP A 90 9.12 1.09 0.31
N TRP A 91 9.74 1.65 1.31
CA TRP A 91 9.21 1.75 2.67
C TRP A 91 9.43 3.15 3.23
N ILE A 92 8.63 3.51 4.21
CA ILE A 92 8.81 4.77 4.92
C ILE A 92 10.14 4.72 5.66
N PRO A 93 11.03 5.71 5.46
CA PRO A 93 12.32 5.75 6.14
C PRO A 93 12.19 5.61 7.67
N GLY A 94 12.96 4.71 8.25
CA GLY A 94 12.94 4.38 9.67
C GLY A 94 12.02 3.22 10.06
N THR A 95 11.21 2.66 9.12
CA THR A 95 10.34 1.51 9.41
C THR A 95 10.99 0.16 9.10
N LYS A 96 12.18 0.15 8.52
CA LYS A 96 12.93 -1.07 8.29
C LYS A 96 13.76 -1.42 9.51
N GLU A 97 13.77 -2.68 9.87
CA GLU A 97 14.54 -3.22 11.02
C GLU A 97 16.01 -2.78 10.97
N GLY A 98 16.47 -2.13 12.03
CA GLY A 98 17.83 -1.60 12.16
C GLY A 98 18.08 -0.26 11.44
N GLU A 99 17.06 0.37 10.87
CA GLU A 99 17.16 1.69 10.27
C GLU A 99 16.80 2.78 11.28
N GLU A 100 17.57 3.87 11.32
CA GLU A 100 17.21 5.04 12.11
C GLU A 100 16.16 5.89 11.38
N THR A 101 15.17 6.39 12.13
CA THR A 101 14.16 7.28 11.58
C THR A 101 14.73 8.68 11.35
N PRO A 102 14.77 9.17 10.10
CA PRO A 102 15.19 10.54 9.82
C PRO A 102 14.24 11.57 10.47
N PRO A 103 14.73 12.76 10.87
CA PRO A 103 13.90 13.78 11.52
C PRO A 103 12.63 14.16 10.75
N ASP A 104 12.70 14.22 9.42
CA ASP A 104 11.55 14.56 8.55
C ASP A 104 10.47 13.45 8.51
N TRP A 105 10.75 12.28 9.09
CA TRP A 105 9.87 11.14 9.14
C TRP A 105 9.50 10.73 10.58
N THR A 106 9.86 11.57 11.56
CA THR A 106 9.52 11.30 12.96
C THR A 106 8.02 11.51 13.18
N PRO A 107 7.24 10.50 13.56
CA PRO A 107 5.81 10.63 13.79
C PRO A 107 5.52 11.49 15.04
N PHE A 108 4.41 12.20 15.03
CA PHE A 108 3.83 12.76 16.24
C PHE A 108 3.30 11.64 17.14
N ALA A 109 3.24 11.88 18.44
CA ALA A 109 2.76 10.87 19.39
C ALA A 109 1.33 10.40 19.04
N GLY A 110 1.17 9.09 18.89
CA GLY A 110 -0.12 8.47 18.55
C GLY A 110 -0.45 8.39 17.06
N GLU A 111 0.44 8.82 16.19
CA GLU A 111 0.25 8.70 14.74
C GLU A 111 0.67 7.32 14.20
N HIS A 112 0.05 6.94 13.10
CA HIS A 112 0.31 5.69 12.41
C HIS A 112 0.88 5.97 11.02
N PHE A 113 2.08 5.50 10.77
CA PHE A 113 2.75 5.62 9.48
C PHE A 113 2.74 4.29 8.75
N HIS A 114 2.01 4.20 7.66
CA HIS A 114 2.10 3.05 6.76
C HIS A 114 1.52 3.38 5.38
N VAL A 115 1.94 2.64 4.38
CA VAL A 115 1.39 2.76 3.03
C VAL A 115 -0.06 2.28 3.04
N HIS A 116 -0.99 3.20 2.73
CA HIS A 116 -2.40 2.87 2.57
C HIS A 116 -2.70 2.44 1.15
N GLY A 117 -2.34 3.25 0.16
CA GLY A 117 -2.52 2.96 -1.24
C GLY A 117 -1.52 3.70 -2.11
N ALA A 118 -1.30 3.22 -3.33
CA ALA A 118 -0.37 3.79 -4.28
C ALA A 118 -0.97 3.81 -5.68
N ILE A 119 -1.01 4.98 -6.31
CA ILE A 119 -1.56 5.16 -7.66
C ILE A 119 -0.42 5.58 -8.60
N PRO A 120 -0.01 4.70 -9.54
CA PRO A 120 1.01 5.04 -10.52
C PRO A 120 0.45 5.90 -11.65
N HIS A 121 1.28 6.80 -12.16
CA HIS A 121 1.05 7.51 -13.41
C HIS A 121 2.39 7.87 -14.07
N GLY A 122 2.62 7.33 -15.26
CA GLY A 122 3.92 7.45 -15.94
C GLY A 122 5.05 6.83 -15.12
N ASP A 123 6.11 7.58 -14.93
CA ASP A 123 7.30 7.21 -14.15
C ASP A 123 7.19 7.58 -12.65
N ARG A 124 5.98 7.86 -12.17
CA ARG A 124 5.73 8.25 -10.78
C ARG A 124 4.67 7.41 -10.12
N SER A 125 4.80 7.26 -8.81
CA SER A 125 3.75 6.71 -7.96
C SER A 125 3.39 7.71 -6.86
N TYR A 126 2.10 7.90 -6.65
CA TYR A 126 1.53 8.78 -5.64
C TYR A 126 0.99 7.90 -4.52
N VAL A 127 1.61 8.02 -3.36
CA VAL A 127 1.39 7.06 -2.26
C VAL A 127 0.80 7.77 -1.06
N ALA A 128 -0.34 7.30 -0.58
CA ALA A 128 -0.96 7.75 0.65
C ALA A 128 -0.34 7.02 1.85
N LEU A 129 0.01 7.76 2.90
CA LEU A 129 0.81 7.30 4.04
C LEU A 129 0.07 7.40 5.38
N VAL A 130 -1.26 7.33 5.35
CA VAL A 130 -2.08 7.47 6.57
C VAL A 130 -1.82 8.82 7.24
N ASP A 131 -1.28 8.86 8.46
CA ASP A 131 -1.04 10.11 9.19
C ASP A 131 0.19 10.88 8.70
N ALA A 132 1.03 10.28 7.87
CA ALA A 132 2.19 10.94 7.26
C ALA A 132 1.87 11.59 5.88
N GLY A 133 0.59 11.83 5.58
CA GLY A 133 0.19 12.52 4.36
C GLY A 133 0.47 11.72 3.08
N MET A 134 1.28 12.24 2.16
CA MET A 134 1.61 11.57 0.91
C MET A 134 3.08 11.71 0.51
N VAL A 135 3.57 10.71 -0.22
CA VAL A 135 4.86 10.77 -0.91
C VAL A 135 4.68 10.59 -2.42
N ILE A 136 5.51 11.28 -3.19
CA ILE A 136 5.67 11.04 -4.63
C ILE A 136 6.98 10.27 -4.82
N LEU A 137 6.90 9.13 -5.48
CA LEU A 137 8.04 8.28 -5.80
C LEU A 137 8.37 8.34 -7.28
N ASP A 138 9.65 8.36 -7.62
CA ASP A 138 10.19 8.01 -8.93
C ASP A 138 10.19 6.48 -9.06
N ILE A 139 9.48 5.96 -10.05
CA ILE A 139 9.38 4.55 -10.39
C ILE A 139 9.88 4.26 -11.81
N SER A 140 10.68 5.17 -12.40
CA SER A 140 11.33 4.94 -13.71
C SER A 140 12.21 3.69 -13.69
N ASP A 141 12.89 3.42 -12.57
CA ASP A 141 13.43 2.11 -12.23
C ASP A 141 12.49 1.40 -11.24
N ILE A 142 11.65 0.54 -11.78
CA ILE A 142 10.68 -0.25 -11.01
C ILE A 142 11.33 -1.01 -9.84
N SER A 143 12.57 -1.47 -10.02
CA SER A 143 13.27 -2.25 -8.99
C SER A 143 13.76 -1.41 -7.81
N LYS A 144 13.83 -0.10 -7.96
CA LYS A 144 14.40 0.83 -6.98
C LYS A 144 13.62 2.14 -6.89
N PRO A 145 12.36 2.12 -6.47
CA PRO A 145 11.58 3.35 -6.27
C PRO A 145 12.31 4.32 -5.33
N LYS A 146 12.28 5.63 -5.66
CA LYS A 146 12.97 6.66 -4.89
C LYS A 146 12.03 7.78 -4.51
N THR A 147 12.16 8.32 -3.32
CA THR A 147 11.41 9.49 -2.88
C THR A 147 11.80 10.72 -3.71
N ILE A 148 10.80 11.37 -4.33
CA ILE A 148 10.91 12.68 -4.97
C ILE A 148 10.56 13.77 -3.98
N SER A 149 9.40 13.63 -3.30
CA SER A 149 8.88 14.61 -2.36
C SER A 149 7.94 13.96 -1.38
N HIS A 150 7.84 14.54 -0.19
CA HIS A 150 6.91 14.17 0.86
C HIS A 150 6.18 15.44 1.32
N ILE A 151 4.90 15.32 1.60
CA ILE A 151 4.10 16.38 2.21
C ILE A 151 3.17 15.75 3.24
N ASP A 152 3.22 16.31 4.43
CA ASP A 152 2.34 15.99 5.54
C ASP A 152 1.42 17.19 5.84
N TRP A 153 0.20 16.90 6.25
CA TRP A 153 -0.81 17.90 6.62
C TRP A 153 -1.56 17.55 7.92
N SER A 154 -1.12 16.50 8.60
CA SER A 154 -1.71 16.08 9.87
C SER A 154 -0.67 16.14 11.00
N PRO A 155 -0.82 17.00 12.01
CA PRO A 155 -1.83 18.04 12.17
C PRO A 155 -1.64 19.24 11.24
N PRO A 156 -2.57 20.20 11.09
CA PRO A 156 -3.81 20.35 11.90
C PRO A 156 -5.04 19.64 11.34
N PHE A 157 -4.93 19.03 10.13
CA PHE A 157 -6.06 18.32 9.54
C PHE A 157 -6.19 16.90 10.08
N GLY A 158 -7.35 16.25 9.83
CA GLY A 158 -7.73 14.98 10.43
C GLY A 158 -6.79 13.81 10.17
N GLY A 159 -6.02 13.85 9.09
CA GLY A 159 -5.10 12.78 8.74
C GLY A 159 -5.81 11.51 8.25
N TYR A 160 -5.08 10.40 8.27
CA TYR A 160 -5.46 9.14 7.67
C TYR A 160 -5.60 9.25 6.16
N ALA A 161 -4.56 9.79 5.50
CA ALA A 161 -4.51 9.91 4.05
C ALA A 161 -4.79 8.56 3.38
N HIS A 162 -5.90 8.51 2.66
CA HIS A 162 -6.46 7.27 2.10
C HIS A 162 -6.10 7.10 0.64
N THR A 163 -6.31 8.15 -0.16
CA THR A 163 -6.15 8.10 -1.62
C THR A 163 -5.47 9.36 -2.12
N THR A 164 -4.50 9.20 -3.01
CA THR A 164 -3.76 10.28 -3.66
C THR A 164 -3.87 10.08 -5.17
N LEU A 165 -4.91 10.67 -5.77
CA LEU A 165 -5.24 10.51 -7.19
C LEU A 165 -4.59 11.60 -8.03
N PRO A 166 -3.61 11.28 -8.90
CA PRO A 166 -3.08 12.24 -9.85
C PRO A 166 -4.14 12.60 -10.91
N LEU A 167 -4.18 13.87 -11.30
CA LEU A 167 -5.00 14.36 -12.41
C LEU A 167 -4.10 14.63 -13.63
N PRO A 168 -4.00 13.66 -14.57
CA PRO A 168 -3.14 13.77 -15.74
C PRO A 168 -3.45 15.03 -16.56
N GLY A 169 -2.40 15.71 -17.02
CA GLY A 169 -2.52 16.95 -17.80
C GLY A 169 -2.82 18.22 -16.99
N ARG A 170 -3.19 18.10 -15.71
CA ARG A 170 -3.50 19.26 -14.85
C ARG A 170 -2.40 19.61 -13.84
N LYS A 171 -1.38 18.77 -13.69
CA LYS A 171 -0.31 18.90 -12.67
C LYS A 171 -0.86 19.03 -11.24
N LEU A 172 -1.92 18.29 -10.94
CA LEU A 172 -2.61 18.29 -9.66
C LEU A 172 -2.71 16.86 -9.13
N VAL A 173 -2.77 16.74 -7.81
CA VAL A 173 -3.15 15.53 -7.09
C VAL A 173 -4.36 15.85 -6.23
N VAL A 174 -5.35 14.98 -6.24
CA VAL A 174 -6.46 15.02 -5.28
C VAL A 174 -6.09 14.08 -4.14
N ALA A 175 -5.91 14.62 -2.95
CA ALA A 175 -5.72 13.86 -1.73
C ALA A 175 -7.03 13.80 -0.94
N VAL A 176 -7.32 12.64 -0.38
CA VAL A 176 -8.53 12.38 0.42
C VAL A 176 -8.13 11.69 1.70
N ASP A 177 -8.58 12.24 2.83
CA ASP A 177 -8.43 11.67 4.16
C ASP A 177 -9.66 10.80 4.51
N GLU A 178 -9.44 9.74 5.24
CA GLU A 178 -10.50 8.88 5.78
C GLU A 178 -10.98 9.36 7.16
N SER A 179 -10.17 10.17 7.85
CA SER A 179 -10.44 10.77 9.16
C SER A 179 -10.93 9.76 10.24
N VAL A 180 -10.35 8.57 10.24
CA VAL A 180 -10.78 7.46 11.13
C VAL A 180 -10.59 7.78 12.60
N LYS A 181 -9.72 8.72 12.94
CA LYS A 181 -9.46 9.15 14.32
C LYS A 181 -10.60 9.97 14.92
N TYR A 182 -11.36 10.61 14.08
CA TYR A 182 -12.47 11.45 14.50
C TYR A 182 -13.75 10.69 14.22
N ASP A 183 -14.27 10.04 15.25
CA ASP A 183 -15.58 9.44 15.17
C ASP A 183 -16.58 10.55 14.79
N CYS A 184 -17.24 10.40 13.66
CA CYS A 184 -18.20 11.38 13.14
C CYS A 184 -19.35 11.67 14.12
N ASN A 185 -19.44 10.92 15.22
CA ASN A 185 -20.43 11.07 16.28
C ASN A 185 -19.99 12.00 17.41
N GLU A 186 -18.72 12.32 17.53
CA GLU A 186 -18.27 13.30 18.51
C GLU A 186 -18.19 14.67 17.83
N GLY A 187 -19.27 15.42 17.99
CA GLY A 187 -19.38 16.80 17.53
C GLY A 187 -18.40 17.74 18.23
N GLU A 188 -17.13 17.48 18.15
CA GLU A 188 -16.10 18.41 18.53
C GLU A 188 -15.83 19.38 17.37
N LYS A 189 -16.26 20.58 17.62
CA LYS A 189 -16.19 21.78 16.81
C LYS A 189 -14.79 22.40 16.84
#